data_5de4b8527d69d1f95142bb5456310e75
#
_entry.id   5de4b8527d69d1f95142bb5456310e75
#
_cell.length_a   1.000
_cell.length_b   1.000
_cell.length_c   1.000
_cell.angle_alpha   90.00
_cell.angle_beta   90.00
_cell.angle_gamma   90.00
#
_symmetry.space_group_name_H-M   'P 1'
#
loop_
_entity.id
_entity.type
_entity.pdbx_description
1 polymer ?
#
loop_
_entity_poly.entity_id
_entity_poly.type
_entity_poly.pdbx_seq_one_letter_code
_entity_poly.pdbx_strand_id
1 'polypeptide(L)'
;MTVTPETLRANQDIRDMLVPFGFAVTSNKEHGPVWFDTAPLQPFEIVAQRGPGSVYALTGPQRHVLLATSEGQAGIVAANLKECLELVVAHPYWQDILRFGGGDLSAMRAVLRDRIEDFEEDALSDDPEISEFRPLLRARLGLAASGDPLTLLHHAITVLGADVVVRGHDGYRSEPLAGRFKWPCHSARNSRKK
;
A
#
# COMPACT_ATOMS: atom_id res chain seq x y z
N MET A 1 7.93 7.66 -18.84
CA MET A 1 8.00 8.84 -17.93
C MET A 1 8.63 8.38 -16.62
N THR A 2 9.56 9.15 -16.04
CA THR A 2 10.08 8.84 -14.70
C THR A 2 9.01 9.21 -13.66
N VAL A 3 8.65 8.26 -12.80
CA VAL A 3 7.67 8.49 -11.73
C VAL A 3 8.36 9.18 -10.55
N THR A 4 8.07 10.46 -10.34
CA THR A 4 8.52 11.24 -9.18
C THR A 4 7.34 12.00 -8.56
N PRO A 5 7.45 12.46 -7.30
CA PRO A 5 6.41 13.29 -6.69
C PRO A 5 6.07 14.53 -7.53
N GLU A 6 7.09 15.18 -8.10
CA GLU A 6 6.93 16.38 -8.92
C GLU A 6 6.14 16.08 -10.20
N THR A 7 6.45 14.96 -10.88
CA THR A 7 5.74 14.57 -12.11
C THR A 7 4.28 14.20 -11.83
N LEU A 8 3.99 13.60 -10.68
CA LEU A 8 2.62 13.32 -10.25
C LEU A 8 1.87 14.62 -9.94
N ARG A 9 2.47 15.51 -9.14
CA ARG A 9 1.85 16.80 -8.76
C ARG A 9 1.58 17.71 -9.95
N ALA A 10 2.45 17.69 -10.97
CA ALA A 10 2.32 18.51 -12.16
C ALA A 10 1.23 18.06 -13.13
N ASN A 11 0.69 16.85 -12.99
CA ASN A 11 -0.28 16.29 -13.93
C ASN A 11 -1.64 16.05 -13.23
N GLN A 12 -2.59 16.96 -13.47
CA GLN A 12 -3.91 16.91 -12.83
C GLN A 12 -4.68 15.63 -13.20
N ASP A 13 -4.66 15.23 -14.47
CA ASP A 13 -5.37 14.01 -14.92
C ASP A 13 -4.87 12.76 -14.18
N ILE A 14 -3.54 12.65 -13.97
CA ILE A 14 -2.96 11.53 -13.22
C ILE A 14 -3.37 11.61 -11.74
N ARG A 15 -3.38 12.81 -11.16
CA ARG A 15 -3.83 13.00 -9.78
C ARG A 15 -5.25 12.51 -9.58
N ASP A 16 -6.16 12.92 -10.46
CA ASP A 16 -7.58 12.57 -10.40
C ASP A 16 -7.78 11.06 -10.60
N MET A 17 -7.09 10.47 -11.58
CA MET A 17 -7.16 9.02 -11.82
C MET A 17 -6.60 8.16 -10.68
N LEU A 18 -5.71 8.68 -9.84
CA LEU A 18 -5.14 7.93 -8.71
C LEU A 18 -6.03 7.91 -7.46
N VAL A 19 -7.02 8.81 -7.36
CA VAL A 19 -7.91 8.92 -6.19
C VAL A 19 -8.66 7.61 -5.92
N PRO A 20 -9.31 6.96 -6.90
CA PRO A 20 -10.03 5.71 -6.70
C PRO A 20 -9.16 4.55 -6.21
N PHE A 21 -7.85 4.63 -6.43
CA PHE A 21 -6.87 3.64 -5.95
C PHE A 21 -6.38 3.93 -4.52
N GLY A 22 -7.00 4.87 -3.82
CA GLY A 22 -6.58 5.27 -2.49
C GLY A 22 -5.21 5.97 -2.47
N PHE A 23 -4.88 6.73 -3.53
CA PHE A 23 -3.62 7.45 -3.67
C PHE A 23 -3.86 8.90 -4.12
N ALA A 24 -4.47 9.71 -3.24
CA ALA A 24 -4.71 11.13 -3.49
C ALA A 24 -3.39 11.90 -3.36
N VAL A 25 -2.80 12.27 -4.50
CA VAL A 25 -1.48 12.95 -4.54
C VAL A 25 -1.51 14.27 -3.80
N THR A 26 -0.53 14.50 -2.90
CA THR A 26 -0.40 15.71 -2.09
C THR A 26 1.08 16.08 -1.87
N SER A 27 1.34 17.02 -0.99
CA SER A 27 2.69 17.44 -0.57
C SER A 27 2.70 17.79 0.91
N ASN A 28 3.89 17.88 1.52
CA ASN A 28 4.02 18.34 2.91
C ASN A 28 3.32 19.70 3.15
N LYS A 29 3.36 20.59 2.17
CA LYS A 29 2.76 21.91 2.28
C LYS A 29 1.24 21.87 2.30
N GLU A 30 0.66 21.01 1.47
CA GLU A 30 -0.81 20.85 1.34
C GLU A 30 -1.38 20.02 2.50
N HIS A 31 -0.66 18.96 2.89
CA HIS A 31 -1.08 18.09 3.99
C HIS A 31 -0.97 18.78 5.36
N GLY A 32 0.08 19.61 5.55
CA GLY A 32 0.41 20.18 6.84
C GLY A 32 1.13 19.19 7.78
N PRO A 33 1.14 19.46 9.10
CA PRO A 33 1.81 18.60 10.07
C PRO A 33 1.23 17.19 10.11
N VAL A 34 2.08 16.20 10.23
CA VAL A 34 1.68 14.81 10.50
C VAL A 34 1.73 14.52 12.00
N TRP A 35 1.06 13.46 12.40
CA TRP A 35 0.93 13.05 13.79
C TRP A 35 2.07 12.13 14.29
N PHE A 36 3.07 11.83 13.45
CA PHE A 36 4.10 10.82 13.74
C PHE A 36 5.50 11.26 13.32
N ASP A 37 6.49 10.54 13.88
CA ASP A 37 7.90 10.55 13.50
C ASP A 37 8.38 9.12 13.19
N THR A 38 9.50 9.01 12.46
CA THR A 38 10.18 7.74 12.21
C THR A 38 11.32 7.53 13.21
N ALA A 39 11.58 6.28 13.60
CA ALA A 39 12.74 5.92 14.39
C ALA A 39 13.55 4.81 13.66
N PRO A 40 14.84 5.01 13.31
CA PRO A 40 15.59 6.25 13.55
C PRO A 40 14.95 7.46 12.85
N LEU A 41 15.11 8.64 13.42
CA LEU A 41 14.57 9.87 12.85
C LEU A 41 15.17 10.11 11.46
N GLN A 42 14.33 10.10 10.46
CA GLN A 42 14.69 10.34 9.07
C GLN A 42 13.74 11.37 8.48
N PRO A 43 14.24 12.27 7.62
CA PRO A 43 13.35 13.15 6.89
C PRO A 43 12.42 12.33 5.98
N PHE A 44 11.18 12.77 5.88
CA PHE A 44 10.24 12.19 4.95
C PHE A 44 9.48 13.25 4.16
N GLU A 45 9.03 12.87 2.98
CA GLU A 45 8.22 13.70 2.09
C GLU A 45 6.88 13.01 1.86
N ILE A 46 5.78 13.66 2.27
CA ILE A 46 4.43 13.17 1.99
C ILE A 46 4.18 13.29 0.48
N VAL A 47 3.70 12.22 -0.12
CA VAL A 47 3.42 12.15 -1.57
C VAL A 47 1.96 11.92 -1.87
N ALA A 48 1.23 11.25 -0.97
CA ALA A 48 -0.21 11.04 -1.14
C ALA A 48 -0.91 10.80 0.21
N GLN A 49 -2.24 10.96 0.19
CA GLN A 49 -3.15 10.55 1.26
C GLN A 49 -3.96 9.31 0.84
N ARG A 50 -4.27 8.47 1.83
CA ARG A 50 -5.25 7.40 1.71
C ARG A 50 -6.36 7.63 2.73
N GLY A 51 -7.37 8.40 2.33
CA GLY A 51 -8.41 8.81 3.25
C GLY A 51 -7.92 9.75 4.38
N PRO A 52 -8.76 10.09 5.35
CA PRO A 52 -8.41 11.00 6.43
C PRO A 52 -7.32 10.44 7.35
N GLY A 53 -6.23 11.18 7.51
CA GLY A 53 -5.16 10.87 8.47
C GLY A 53 -4.18 9.77 8.08
N SER A 54 -4.39 9.06 6.96
CA SER A 54 -3.45 8.07 6.45
C SER A 54 -2.62 8.64 5.32
N VAL A 55 -1.29 8.44 5.33
CA VAL A 55 -0.38 9.06 4.37
C VAL A 55 0.64 8.08 3.80
N TYR A 56 0.95 8.28 2.53
CA TYR A 56 2.15 7.73 1.89
C TYR A 56 3.26 8.77 1.94
N ALA A 57 4.44 8.38 2.43
CA ALA A 57 5.60 9.24 2.51
C ALA A 57 6.85 8.54 1.98
N LEU A 58 7.70 9.28 1.28
CA LEU A 58 9.05 8.82 0.92
C LEU A 58 9.98 9.07 2.10
N THR A 59 10.68 8.05 2.56
CA THR A 59 11.56 8.13 3.73
C THR A 59 12.94 7.54 3.46
N GLY A 60 13.93 8.05 4.18
CA GLY A 60 15.31 7.61 4.07
C GLY A 60 16.01 7.99 2.78
N PRO A 61 17.32 7.70 2.68
CA PRO A 61 18.14 8.07 1.52
C PRO A 61 17.73 7.31 0.24
N GLN A 62 17.18 6.11 0.39
CA GLN A 62 16.67 5.28 -0.71
C GLN A 62 15.26 5.67 -1.15
N ARG A 63 14.60 6.60 -0.43
CA ARG A 63 13.25 7.06 -0.70
C ARG A 63 12.21 5.92 -0.76
N HIS A 64 12.30 4.99 0.21
CA HIS A 64 11.30 3.95 0.37
C HIS A 64 9.93 4.55 0.68
N VAL A 65 8.87 3.89 0.24
CA VAL A 65 7.51 4.36 0.51
C VAL A 65 7.02 3.79 1.83
N LEU A 66 6.81 4.68 2.79
CA LEU A 66 6.16 4.42 4.08
C LEU A 66 4.65 4.67 3.94
N LEU A 67 3.83 3.77 4.44
CA LEU A 67 2.43 4.05 4.76
C LEU A 67 2.28 4.17 6.28
N ALA A 68 1.67 5.27 6.74
CA ALA A 68 1.20 5.43 8.11
C ALA A 68 -0.30 5.66 8.08
N THR A 69 -1.07 4.81 8.79
CA THR A 69 -2.54 4.87 8.80
C THR A 69 -3.06 5.62 10.01
N SER A 70 -4.24 6.23 9.87
CA SER A 70 -4.97 6.87 10.98
C SER A 70 -5.32 5.90 12.12
N GLU A 71 -5.31 4.60 11.85
CA GLU A 71 -5.58 3.52 12.81
C GLU A 71 -4.35 3.12 13.64
N GLY A 72 -3.22 3.82 13.44
CA GLY A 72 -1.99 3.56 14.19
C GLY A 72 -1.14 2.40 13.65
N GLN A 73 -1.35 1.99 12.41
CA GLN A 73 -0.49 1.02 11.74
C GLN A 73 0.50 1.73 10.82
N ALA A 74 1.71 1.19 10.68
CA ALA A 74 2.68 1.74 9.74
C ALA A 74 3.72 0.71 9.28
N GLY A 75 4.30 0.95 8.10
CA GLY A 75 5.39 0.14 7.55
C GLY A 75 5.82 0.58 6.15
N ILE A 76 6.97 0.09 5.72
CA ILE A 76 7.43 0.28 4.35
C ILE A 76 6.62 -0.63 3.42
N VAL A 77 6.01 -0.07 2.38
CA VAL A 77 5.14 -0.79 1.45
C VAL A 77 5.75 -0.99 0.07
N ALA A 78 6.79 -0.21 -0.27
CA ALA A 78 7.51 -0.35 -1.54
C ALA A 78 8.93 0.20 -1.45
N ALA A 79 9.82 -0.30 -2.28
CA ALA A 79 11.20 0.19 -2.37
C ALA A 79 11.28 1.58 -3.01
N ASN A 80 10.30 1.96 -3.83
CA ASN A 80 10.22 3.25 -4.50
C ASN A 80 8.79 3.58 -4.90
N LEU A 81 8.57 4.84 -5.32
CA LEU A 81 7.24 5.34 -5.68
C LEU A 81 6.60 4.58 -6.85
N LYS A 82 7.40 4.13 -7.83
CA LYS A 82 6.87 3.37 -8.97
C LYS A 82 6.31 2.02 -8.53
N GLU A 83 7.04 1.27 -7.71
CA GLU A 83 6.55 -0.01 -7.15
C GLU A 83 5.29 0.17 -6.29
N CYS A 84 5.22 1.27 -5.53
CA CYS A 84 4.01 1.61 -4.78
C CYS A 84 2.81 1.80 -5.71
N LEU A 85 2.98 2.56 -6.80
CA LEU A 85 1.92 2.76 -7.79
C LEU A 85 1.57 1.46 -8.53
N GLU A 86 2.55 0.62 -8.84
CA GLU A 86 2.29 -0.72 -9.40
C GLU A 86 1.40 -1.55 -8.47
N LEU A 87 1.67 -1.52 -7.16
CA LEU A 87 0.87 -2.22 -6.16
C LEU A 87 -0.56 -1.68 -6.08
N VAL A 88 -0.73 -0.37 -5.85
CA VAL A 88 -2.06 0.22 -5.62
C VAL A 88 -2.93 0.17 -6.87
N VAL A 89 -2.36 0.31 -8.05
CA VAL A 89 -3.08 0.23 -9.33
C VAL A 89 -3.43 -1.21 -9.70
N ALA A 90 -2.56 -2.18 -9.39
CA ALA A 90 -2.85 -3.60 -9.62
C ALA A 90 -3.90 -4.13 -8.64
N HIS A 91 -3.76 -3.79 -7.37
CA HIS A 91 -4.56 -4.32 -6.27
C HIS A 91 -4.98 -3.18 -5.32
N PRO A 92 -6.03 -2.39 -5.62
CA PRO A 92 -6.50 -1.32 -4.74
C PRO A 92 -6.88 -1.84 -3.34
N TYR A 93 -7.21 -3.11 -3.24
CA TYR A 93 -7.53 -3.89 -2.03
C TYR A 93 -6.31 -4.59 -1.38
N TRP A 94 -5.08 -4.20 -1.72
CA TRP A 94 -3.84 -4.85 -1.24
C TRP A 94 -3.72 -4.94 0.29
N GLN A 95 -4.32 -4.01 1.02
CA GLN A 95 -4.33 -4.04 2.49
C GLN A 95 -5.14 -5.23 3.03
N ASP A 96 -6.25 -5.57 2.37
CA ASP A 96 -7.04 -6.74 2.75
C ASP A 96 -6.29 -8.03 2.45
N ILE A 97 -5.60 -8.10 1.31
CA ILE A 97 -4.71 -9.23 1.01
C ILE A 97 -3.65 -9.39 2.10
N LEU A 98 -3.01 -8.28 2.49
CA LEU A 98 -2.00 -8.28 3.55
C LEU A 98 -2.59 -8.67 4.91
N ARG A 99 -3.74 -8.10 5.26
CA ARG A 99 -4.46 -8.37 6.52
C ARG A 99 -4.86 -9.84 6.63
N PHE A 100 -5.47 -10.40 5.60
CA PHE A 100 -5.89 -11.80 5.59
C PHE A 100 -4.73 -12.78 5.42
N GLY A 101 -3.67 -12.39 4.73
CA GLY A 101 -2.46 -13.20 4.56
C GLY A 101 -1.50 -13.13 5.75
N GLY A 102 -1.71 -12.20 6.70
CA GLY A 102 -0.89 -12.07 7.91
C GLY A 102 0.60 -11.79 7.64
N GLY A 103 0.94 -11.20 6.48
CA GLY A 103 2.30 -10.94 6.07
C GLY A 103 3.09 -12.16 5.59
N ASP A 104 2.47 -13.33 5.44
CA ASP A 104 3.04 -14.50 4.80
C ASP A 104 2.74 -14.49 3.29
N LEU A 105 3.78 -14.52 2.44
CA LEU A 105 3.63 -14.39 0.99
C LEU A 105 2.77 -15.51 0.38
N SER A 106 2.91 -16.74 0.86
CA SER A 106 2.13 -17.87 0.36
C SER A 106 0.65 -17.72 0.72
N ALA A 107 0.38 -17.28 1.95
CA ALA A 107 -0.99 -16.99 2.40
C ALA A 107 -1.59 -15.78 1.66
N MET A 108 -0.83 -14.70 1.42
CA MET A 108 -1.28 -13.54 0.62
C MET A 108 -1.67 -13.96 -0.80
N ARG A 109 -0.85 -14.79 -1.44
CA ARG A 109 -1.15 -15.33 -2.78
C ARG A 109 -2.38 -16.25 -2.79
N ALA A 110 -2.57 -17.04 -1.74
CA ALA A 110 -3.77 -17.88 -1.60
C ALA A 110 -5.02 -17.00 -1.42
N VAL A 111 -4.96 -15.98 -0.56
CA VAL A 111 -6.06 -15.02 -0.38
C VAL A 111 -6.42 -14.34 -1.70
N LEU A 112 -5.42 -13.83 -2.44
CA LEU A 112 -5.69 -13.20 -3.74
C LEU A 112 -6.34 -14.17 -4.72
N ARG A 113 -5.79 -15.37 -4.89
CA ARG A 113 -6.34 -16.37 -5.81
C ARG A 113 -7.77 -16.76 -5.46
N ASP A 114 -8.05 -16.93 -4.16
CA ASP A 114 -9.32 -17.49 -3.70
C ASP A 114 -10.42 -16.41 -3.59
N ARG A 115 -10.06 -15.11 -3.58
CA ARG A 115 -10.99 -13.99 -3.38
C ARG A 115 -10.84 -12.84 -4.38
N ILE A 116 -10.10 -13.03 -5.47
CA ILE A 116 -9.85 -11.94 -6.44
C ILE A 116 -11.16 -11.40 -7.04
N GLU A 117 -12.12 -12.27 -7.32
CA GLU A 117 -13.41 -11.87 -7.90
C GLU A 117 -14.20 -11.01 -6.92
N ASP A 118 -14.28 -11.41 -5.65
CA ASP A 118 -14.94 -10.63 -4.59
C ASP A 118 -14.29 -9.25 -4.43
N PHE A 119 -12.95 -9.20 -4.34
CA PHE A 119 -12.22 -7.95 -4.18
C PHE A 119 -12.36 -7.00 -5.38
N GLU A 120 -12.37 -7.53 -6.59
CA GLU A 120 -12.58 -6.70 -7.79
C GLU A 120 -14.04 -6.20 -7.85
N GLU A 121 -15.02 -7.03 -7.49
CA GLU A 121 -16.43 -6.62 -7.43
C GLU A 121 -16.62 -5.50 -6.38
N ASP A 122 -16.09 -5.67 -5.18
CA ASP A 122 -16.14 -4.65 -4.12
C ASP A 122 -15.47 -3.34 -4.58
N ALA A 123 -14.26 -3.42 -5.13
CA ALA A 123 -13.54 -2.24 -5.59
C ALA A 123 -14.27 -1.49 -6.72
N LEU A 124 -14.89 -2.20 -7.66
CA LEU A 124 -15.66 -1.61 -8.76
C LEU A 124 -17.04 -1.11 -8.32
N SER A 125 -17.59 -1.68 -7.26
CA SER A 125 -18.83 -1.18 -6.65
C SER A 125 -18.61 0.16 -5.94
N ASP A 126 -17.47 0.28 -5.25
CA ASP A 126 -17.10 1.51 -4.54
C ASP A 126 -16.66 2.63 -5.52
N ASP A 127 -15.81 2.28 -6.50
CA ASP A 127 -15.23 3.20 -7.46
C ASP A 127 -15.27 2.60 -8.90
N PRO A 128 -16.37 2.74 -9.64
CA PRO A 128 -16.51 2.17 -10.99
C PRO A 128 -15.46 2.64 -12.01
N GLU A 129 -14.86 3.82 -11.78
CA GLU A 129 -13.84 4.42 -12.64
C GLU A 129 -12.51 3.62 -12.63
N ILE A 130 -12.30 2.75 -11.65
CA ILE A 130 -11.11 1.87 -11.56
C ILE A 130 -10.91 1.06 -12.85
N SER A 131 -12.01 0.58 -13.45
CA SER A 131 -11.96 -0.22 -14.68
C SER A 131 -11.37 0.55 -15.87
N GLU A 132 -11.69 1.84 -15.98
CA GLU A 132 -11.19 2.74 -17.02
C GLU A 132 -9.80 3.26 -16.71
N PHE A 133 -9.57 3.72 -15.46
CA PHE A 133 -8.33 4.40 -15.08
C PHE A 133 -7.14 3.45 -14.94
N ARG A 134 -7.36 2.19 -14.56
CA ARG A 134 -6.28 1.20 -14.40
C ARG A 134 -5.43 1.02 -15.66
N PRO A 135 -5.97 0.74 -16.85
CA PRO A 135 -5.16 0.63 -18.07
C PRO A 135 -4.52 1.96 -18.48
N LEU A 136 -5.20 3.10 -18.28
CA LEU A 136 -4.67 4.42 -18.59
C LEU A 136 -3.46 4.77 -17.72
N LEU A 137 -3.55 4.55 -16.40
CA LEU A 137 -2.43 4.76 -15.47
C LEU A 137 -1.24 3.86 -15.80
N ARG A 138 -1.49 2.57 -16.09
CA ARG A 138 -0.43 1.65 -16.51
C ARG A 138 0.31 2.16 -17.75
N ALA A 139 -0.42 2.62 -18.76
CA ALA A 139 0.18 3.14 -19.98
C ALA A 139 0.93 4.46 -19.76
N ARG A 140 0.31 5.44 -19.08
CA ARG A 140 0.87 6.79 -18.90
C ARG A 140 2.08 6.80 -17.97
N LEU A 141 2.06 6.01 -16.90
CA LEU A 141 3.14 5.95 -15.91
C LEU A 141 4.18 4.86 -16.23
N GLY A 142 3.96 4.06 -17.28
CA GLY A 142 4.83 2.94 -17.61
C GLY A 142 4.89 1.89 -16.49
N LEU A 143 3.73 1.66 -15.83
CA LEU A 143 3.60 0.63 -14.81
C LEU A 143 3.50 -0.71 -15.53
N ALA A 144 4.63 -1.32 -15.78
CA ALA A 144 4.67 -2.62 -16.39
C ALA A 144 4.26 -3.67 -15.34
N ALA A 145 3.53 -4.69 -15.77
CA ALA A 145 3.34 -5.90 -14.97
C ALA A 145 4.65 -6.72 -14.90
N SER A 146 5.78 -6.05 -14.67
CA SER A 146 7.13 -6.62 -14.75
C SER A 146 7.56 -7.37 -13.49
N GLY A 147 6.75 -7.33 -12.45
CA GLY A 147 6.97 -8.05 -11.20
C GLY A 147 5.65 -8.50 -10.59
N ASP A 148 5.72 -9.41 -9.64
CA ASP A 148 4.59 -9.74 -8.78
C ASP A 148 4.50 -8.69 -7.65
N PRO A 149 3.51 -7.76 -7.68
CA PRO A 149 3.40 -6.69 -6.69
C PRO A 149 3.32 -7.20 -5.25
N LEU A 150 2.76 -8.39 -5.03
CA LEU A 150 2.70 -8.99 -3.69
C LEU A 150 4.07 -9.45 -3.19
N THR A 151 4.93 -9.96 -4.09
CA THR A 151 6.31 -10.28 -3.73
C THR A 151 7.10 -9.04 -3.36
N LEU A 152 6.93 -7.93 -4.09
CA LEU A 152 7.57 -6.66 -3.80
C LEU A 152 7.07 -6.08 -2.47
N LEU A 153 5.76 -6.11 -2.23
CA LEU A 153 5.16 -5.71 -0.95
C LEU A 153 5.69 -6.54 0.22
N HIS A 154 5.73 -7.86 0.08
CA HIS A 154 6.26 -8.75 1.10
C HIS A 154 7.73 -8.43 1.41
N HIS A 155 8.57 -8.23 0.38
CA HIS A 155 9.97 -7.82 0.56
C HIS A 155 10.07 -6.46 1.27
N ALA A 156 9.24 -5.49 0.87
CA ALA A 156 9.24 -4.17 1.48
C ALA A 156 8.93 -4.23 2.98
N ILE A 157 7.93 -5.01 3.38
CA ILE A 157 7.50 -5.13 4.78
C ILE A 157 8.51 -5.91 5.61
N THR A 158 9.04 -7.03 5.08
CA THR A 158 9.85 -7.97 5.87
C THR A 158 11.34 -7.68 5.85
N VAL A 159 11.83 -7.00 4.82
CA VAL A 159 13.26 -6.73 4.65
C VAL A 159 13.55 -5.24 4.75
N LEU A 160 12.93 -4.40 3.89
CA LEU A 160 13.24 -2.96 3.86
C LEU A 160 12.70 -2.22 5.09
N GLY A 161 11.56 -2.67 5.61
CA GLY A 161 10.86 -2.07 6.76
C GLY A 161 11.17 -2.72 8.10
N ALA A 162 12.03 -3.76 8.16
CA ALA A 162 12.25 -4.54 9.36
C ALA A 162 12.69 -3.70 10.57
N ASP A 163 13.51 -2.68 10.35
CA ASP A 163 14.07 -1.81 11.39
C ASP A 163 13.36 -0.43 11.49
N VAL A 164 12.35 -0.18 10.63
CA VAL A 164 11.63 1.09 10.62
C VAL A 164 10.53 1.07 11.67
N VAL A 165 10.61 1.98 12.62
CA VAL A 165 9.59 2.17 13.65
C VAL A 165 8.94 3.54 13.45
N VAL A 166 7.63 3.58 13.42
CA VAL A 166 6.86 4.82 13.43
C VAL A 166 6.29 5.05 14.82
N ARG A 167 6.39 6.28 15.31
CA ARG A 167 5.89 6.69 16.64
C ARG A 167 4.99 7.90 16.48
N GLY A 168 3.82 7.85 17.08
CA GLY A 168 2.97 9.02 17.24
C GLY A 168 3.62 10.05 18.18
N HIS A 169 3.23 11.31 18.05
CA HIS A 169 3.68 12.39 18.97
C HIS A 169 3.22 12.16 20.42
N ASP A 170 2.23 11.30 20.63
CA ASP A 170 1.82 10.79 21.95
C ASP A 170 2.76 9.72 22.54
N GLY A 171 3.78 9.32 21.80
CA GLY A 171 4.77 8.32 22.17
C GLY A 171 4.39 6.87 21.85
N TYR A 172 3.19 6.62 21.37
CA TYR A 172 2.79 5.26 20.96
C TYR A 172 3.55 4.80 19.72
N ARG A 173 3.99 3.55 19.75
CA ARG A 173 4.57 2.88 18.59
C ARG A 173 3.46 2.34 17.71
N SER A 174 3.51 2.67 16.42
CA SER A 174 2.59 2.10 15.43
C SER A 174 2.71 0.57 15.35
N GLU A 175 1.59 -0.08 15.13
CA GLU A 175 1.55 -1.51 14.84
C GLU A 175 2.05 -1.79 13.41
N PRO A 176 2.63 -2.97 13.15
CA PRO A 176 2.98 -3.37 11.79
C PRO A 176 1.73 -3.46 10.89
N LEU A 177 1.84 -3.09 9.62
CA LEU A 177 0.75 -3.17 8.63
C LEU A 177 0.19 -4.59 8.45
N ALA A 178 1.04 -5.61 8.56
CA ALA A 178 0.63 -7.01 8.48
C ALA A 178 -0.23 -7.46 9.69
N GLY A 179 -0.27 -6.64 10.74
CA GLY A 179 -0.99 -6.95 11.98
C GLY A 179 -0.44 -8.19 12.70
N ARG A 180 -1.03 -8.49 13.88
CA ARG A 180 -0.79 -9.74 14.60
C ARG A 180 -1.84 -10.81 14.28
N PHE A 181 -2.68 -10.56 13.29
CA PHE A 181 -3.80 -11.43 12.99
C PHE A 181 -3.32 -12.67 12.22
N LYS A 182 -3.15 -13.78 12.93
CA LYS A 182 -3.01 -15.09 12.31
C LYS A 182 -4.42 -15.60 11.99
N TRP A 183 -4.76 -15.59 10.70
CA TRP A 183 -5.97 -16.29 10.24
C TRP A 183 -5.83 -17.77 10.64
N PRO A 184 -6.82 -18.38 11.32
CA PRO A 184 -6.77 -19.81 11.57
C PRO A 184 -6.80 -20.53 10.22
N CYS A 185 -5.67 -21.16 9.86
CA CYS A 185 -5.64 -22.09 8.73
C CYS A 185 -6.80 -23.08 8.93
N HIS A 186 -7.73 -23.10 8.00
CA HIS A 186 -8.70 -24.18 7.93
C HIS A 186 -7.90 -25.44 7.60
N SER A 187 -7.45 -26.12 8.65
CA SER A 187 -6.91 -27.48 8.54
C SER A 187 -7.96 -28.31 7.84
N ALA A 188 -7.56 -28.91 6.73
CA ALA A 188 -8.31 -29.78 5.86
C ALA A 188 -9.37 -30.56 6.65
N ARG A 189 -10.64 -30.43 6.27
CA ARG A 189 -11.68 -31.32 6.73
C ARG A 189 -11.26 -32.74 6.36
N ASN A 190 -10.82 -33.48 7.37
CA ASN A 190 -10.69 -34.92 7.30
C ASN A 190 -12.05 -35.51 6.88
N SER A 191 -12.16 -35.81 5.60
CA SER A 191 -13.23 -36.68 5.09
C SER A 191 -13.02 -38.10 5.65
N ARG A 192 -13.46 -38.34 6.86
CA ARG A 192 -13.71 -39.73 7.31
C ARG A 192 -14.99 -40.20 6.62
N LYS A 193 -14.82 -40.87 5.51
CA LYS A 193 -15.81 -41.86 5.04
C LYS A 193 -15.79 -43.05 6.01
N LYS A 194 -16.91 -43.34 6.58
CA LYS A 194 -17.31 -44.68 6.97
C LYS A 194 -18.47 -45.10 6.08
#